data_8d2fb6e8b1ffcb2c14a9addd75b666a8
#
_entry.id   8d2fb6e8b1ffcb2c14a9addd75b666a8
#
_cell.length_a   1.000
_cell.length_b   1.000
_cell.length_c   1.000
_cell.angle_alpha   90.00
_cell.angle_beta   90.00
_cell.angle_gamma   90.00
#
_symmetry.space_group_name_H-M   'P 1'
#
loop_
_entity.id
_entity.type
_entity.pdbx_description
1 polymer ?
#
loop_
_entity_poly.entity_id
_entity_poly.type
_entity_poly.pdbx_seq_one_letter_code
_entity_poly.pdbx_strand_id
1 'polypeptide(L)'
;MLTLDRIYHASYVLKNVVRRTDLIYAPQINPDAQIFLKTENLQITGSFKVRGAYYKISQLSQEEKERGVIACSAGNHAQGVALAATKNDIRSLICLPDGAPISKVEAAKRYGAEICLVKGVYDDAYNRAVELQEESGATFIHPFDDPDVIAGQGTIGLELLEQLPDMDAVI
;
A
#
# COMPACT_ATOMS: atom_id res chain seq x y z
N MET A 1 11.74 10.55 10.59
CA MET A 1 12.92 9.88 9.96
C MET A 1 12.66 8.39 9.94
N LEU A 2 12.98 7.69 8.84
CA LEU A 2 12.91 6.23 8.76
C LEU A 2 14.06 5.61 9.58
N THR A 3 13.74 4.62 10.42
CA THR A 3 14.71 3.85 11.22
C THR A 3 14.39 2.36 11.13
N LEU A 4 15.36 1.52 11.45
CA LEU A 4 15.15 0.07 11.50
C LEU A 4 14.11 -0.33 12.56
N ASP A 5 14.08 0.34 13.71
CA ASP A 5 13.08 0.11 14.76
C ASP A 5 11.65 0.35 14.25
N ARG A 6 11.48 1.34 13.36
CA ARG A 6 10.18 1.61 12.74
C ARG A 6 9.74 0.49 11.80
N ILE A 7 10.68 -0.13 11.10
CA ILE A 7 10.40 -1.30 10.25
C ILE A 7 10.05 -2.52 11.10
N TYR A 8 10.75 -2.75 12.21
CA TYR A 8 10.39 -3.82 13.16
C TYR A 8 9.01 -3.59 13.79
N HIS A 9 8.69 -2.36 14.18
CA HIS A 9 7.35 -2.03 14.67
C HIS A 9 6.29 -2.26 13.59
N ALA A 10 6.56 -1.88 12.33
CA ALA A 10 5.67 -2.16 11.22
C ALA A 10 5.45 -3.68 11.02
N SER A 11 6.51 -4.48 11.13
CA SER A 11 6.42 -5.94 11.03
C SER A 11 5.52 -6.52 12.13
N TYR A 12 5.62 -6.02 13.37
CA TYR A 12 4.75 -6.43 14.47
C TYR A 12 3.28 -6.08 14.21
N VAL A 13 3.00 -4.84 13.77
CA VAL A 13 1.64 -4.37 13.47
C VAL A 13 1.02 -5.16 12.32
N LEU A 14 1.81 -5.52 11.32
CA LEU A 14 1.35 -6.22 10.11
C LEU A 14 1.20 -7.73 10.27
N LYS A 15 1.69 -8.33 11.34
CA LYS A 15 1.77 -9.78 11.55
C LYS A 15 0.48 -10.56 11.27
N ASN A 16 -0.68 -9.99 11.63
CA ASN A 16 -2.00 -10.63 11.41
C ASN A 16 -2.83 -9.93 10.34
N VAL A 17 -2.22 -9.04 9.59
CA VAL A 17 -2.89 -8.21 8.58
C VAL A 17 -2.53 -8.63 7.18
N VAL A 18 -1.25 -8.92 6.94
CA VAL A 18 -0.70 -9.28 5.64
C VAL A 18 -0.27 -10.75 5.63
N ARG A 19 -0.12 -11.30 4.43
CA ARG A 19 0.48 -12.62 4.26
C ARG A 19 1.99 -12.49 4.30
N ARG A 20 2.66 -13.40 5.00
CA ARG A 20 4.07 -13.67 4.78
C ARG A 20 4.16 -14.46 3.47
N THR A 21 4.52 -13.80 2.39
CA THR A 21 4.58 -14.43 1.07
C THR A 21 5.82 -15.30 0.93
N ASP A 22 5.73 -16.33 0.10
CA ASP A 22 6.84 -17.24 -0.14
C ASP A 22 7.93 -16.62 -1.01
N LEU A 23 9.14 -17.14 -0.86
CA LEU A 23 10.27 -16.90 -1.73
C LEU A 23 10.45 -18.14 -2.60
N ILE A 24 10.15 -18.04 -3.90
CA ILE A 24 10.11 -19.18 -4.83
C ILE A 24 11.36 -19.18 -5.71
N TYR A 25 12.10 -20.30 -5.70
CA TYR A 25 13.24 -20.49 -6.59
C TYR A 25 12.79 -20.60 -8.05
N ALA A 26 13.42 -19.82 -8.93
CA ALA A 26 13.04 -19.69 -10.35
C ALA A 26 14.25 -19.89 -11.30
N PRO A 27 14.81 -21.12 -11.37
CA PRO A 27 16.02 -21.42 -12.14
C PRO A 27 15.86 -21.20 -13.65
N GLN A 28 14.63 -21.20 -14.15
CA GLN A 28 14.33 -21.00 -15.58
C GLN A 28 14.51 -19.53 -16.03
N ILE A 29 14.64 -18.57 -15.12
CA ILE A 29 14.83 -17.16 -15.48
C ILE A 29 16.27 -16.92 -15.96
N ASN A 30 17.25 -17.47 -15.24
CA ASN A 30 18.64 -17.42 -15.62
C ASN A 30 19.36 -18.67 -15.04
N PRO A 31 19.94 -19.54 -15.90
CA PRO A 31 20.62 -20.75 -15.44
C PRO A 31 21.96 -20.47 -14.74
N ASP A 32 22.54 -19.29 -14.94
CA ASP A 32 23.84 -18.91 -14.39
C ASP A 32 23.73 -18.19 -13.02
N ALA A 33 22.49 -18.02 -12.51
CA ALA A 33 22.23 -17.35 -11.25
C ALA A 33 21.12 -18.05 -10.45
N GLN A 34 21.21 -17.99 -9.13
CA GLN A 34 20.13 -18.44 -8.25
C GLN A 34 19.11 -17.29 -8.09
N ILE A 35 18.02 -17.36 -8.84
CA ILE A 35 16.96 -16.35 -8.81
C ILE A 35 15.80 -16.84 -7.95
N PHE A 36 15.35 -15.98 -7.05
CA PHE A 36 14.20 -16.20 -6.20
C PHE A 36 13.16 -15.09 -6.40
N LEU A 37 11.90 -15.43 -6.41
CA LEU A 37 10.79 -14.52 -6.55
C LEU A 37 10.08 -14.33 -5.22
N LYS A 38 10.07 -13.12 -4.67
CA LYS A 38 9.23 -12.74 -3.54
C LYS A 38 7.81 -12.48 -4.04
N THR A 39 6.88 -13.38 -3.73
CA THR A 39 5.58 -13.46 -4.41
C THR A 39 4.54 -12.47 -3.85
N GLU A 40 4.85 -11.17 -3.82
CA GLU A 40 3.93 -10.13 -3.35
C GLU A 40 2.68 -9.94 -4.24
N ASN A 41 2.66 -10.51 -5.45
CA ASN A 41 1.45 -10.66 -6.25
C ASN A 41 0.40 -11.61 -5.62
N LEU A 42 0.80 -12.45 -4.66
CA LEU A 42 -0.08 -13.30 -3.87
C LEU A 42 -0.51 -12.66 -2.54
N GLN A 43 -0.16 -11.41 -2.30
CA GLN A 43 -0.61 -10.65 -1.13
C GLN A 43 -2.14 -10.43 -1.19
N ILE A 44 -2.76 -10.08 -0.06
CA ILE A 44 -4.23 -9.95 0.10
C ILE A 44 -4.87 -9.08 -0.98
N THR A 45 -4.23 -7.96 -1.34
CA THR A 45 -4.70 -7.06 -2.40
C THR A 45 -4.01 -7.31 -3.75
N GLY A 46 -3.31 -8.43 -3.92
CA GLY A 46 -2.55 -8.74 -5.11
C GLY A 46 -1.27 -7.90 -5.28
N SER A 47 -0.81 -7.23 -4.24
CA SER A 47 0.45 -6.47 -4.24
C SER A 47 0.91 -6.10 -2.83
N PHE A 48 2.18 -5.72 -2.70
CA PHE A 48 2.80 -5.27 -1.45
C PHE A 48 2.24 -3.95 -0.90
N LYS A 49 1.48 -3.18 -1.67
CA LYS A 49 1.00 -1.84 -1.28
C LYS A 49 0.17 -1.82 0.00
N VAL A 50 -0.50 -2.91 0.31
CA VAL A 50 -1.27 -3.05 1.57
C VAL A 50 -0.39 -2.90 2.81
N ARG A 51 0.88 -3.31 2.77
CA ARG A 51 1.82 -3.23 3.89
C ARG A 51 2.02 -1.79 4.35
N GLY A 52 2.44 -0.92 3.43
CA GLY A 52 2.68 0.50 3.72
C GLY A 52 1.39 1.25 4.02
N ALA A 53 0.33 1.02 3.26
CA ALA A 53 -0.96 1.68 3.48
C ALA A 53 -1.52 1.33 4.87
N TYR A 54 -1.50 0.05 5.26
CA TYR A 54 -2.00 -0.36 6.55
C TYR A 54 -1.16 0.21 7.70
N TYR A 55 0.18 0.11 7.61
CA TYR A 55 1.03 0.63 8.65
C TYR A 55 0.83 2.13 8.83
N LYS A 56 0.82 2.93 7.76
CA LYS A 56 0.54 4.37 7.82
C LYS A 56 -0.79 4.66 8.50
N ILE A 57 -1.86 4.02 8.06
CA ILE A 57 -3.21 4.26 8.59
C ILE A 57 -3.32 3.85 10.05
N SER A 58 -2.64 2.79 10.48
CA SER A 58 -2.61 2.35 11.88
C SER A 58 -1.93 3.34 12.83
N GLN A 59 -1.06 4.23 12.31
CA GLN A 59 -0.34 5.23 13.09
C GLN A 59 -1.09 6.56 13.23
N LEU A 60 -2.24 6.72 12.59
CA LEU A 60 -3.05 7.93 12.65
C LEU A 60 -3.59 8.16 14.07
N SER A 61 -3.60 9.41 14.50
CA SER A 61 -4.28 9.84 15.73
C SER A 61 -5.79 9.60 15.64
N GLN A 62 -6.47 9.61 16.76
CA GLN A 62 -7.94 9.45 16.77
C GLN A 62 -8.64 10.55 15.97
N GLU A 63 -8.16 11.78 16.07
CA GLU A 63 -8.70 12.92 15.32
C GLU A 63 -8.50 12.77 13.80
N GLU A 64 -7.34 12.27 13.34
CA GLU A 64 -7.08 11.98 11.92
C GLU A 64 -7.97 10.84 11.42
N LYS A 65 -8.20 9.79 12.23
CA LYS A 65 -9.09 8.68 11.89
C LYS A 65 -10.53 9.15 11.69
N GLU A 66 -11.02 10.05 12.53
CA GLU A 66 -12.37 10.61 12.43
C GLU A 66 -12.58 11.43 11.16
N ARG A 67 -11.55 12.16 10.71
CA ARG A 67 -11.58 12.89 9.45
C ARG A 67 -11.49 11.98 8.22
N GLY A 68 -10.98 10.76 8.38
CA GLY A 68 -10.81 9.80 7.30
C GLY A 68 -9.53 9.98 6.51
N VAL A 69 -9.37 9.19 5.46
CA VAL A 69 -8.19 9.21 4.60
C VAL A 69 -8.56 9.41 3.14
N ILE A 70 -7.63 10.00 2.39
CA ILE A 70 -7.76 10.22 0.95
C ILE A 70 -6.51 9.74 0.23
N ALA A 71 -6.67 9.21 -0.97
CA ALA A 71 -5.55 8.86 -1.83
C ALA A 71 -5.88 9.08 -3.31
N CYS A 72 -4.85 9.31 -4.12
CA CYS A 72 -4.96 9.32 -5.58
C CYS A 72 -4.24 8.10 -6.15
N SER A 73 -4.99 7.17 -6.74
CA SER A 73 -4.41 5.98 -7.39
C SER A 73 -5.45 5.20 -8.19
N ALA A 74 -5.13 4.86 -9.42
CA ALA A 74 -5.92 3.93 -10.26
C ALA A 74 -5.38 2.48 -10.20
N GLY A 75 -4.58 2.13 -9.19
CA GLY A 75 -3.88 0.84 -9.13
C GLY A 75 -3.87 0.17 -7.76
N ASN A 76 -2.77 -0.51 -7.50
CA ASN A 76 -2.59 -1.34 -6.29
C ASN A 76 -2.63 -0.54 -4.99
N HIS A 77 -2.19 0.73 -5.02
CA HIS A 77 -2.21 1.57 -3.83
C HIS A 77 -3.65 1.90 -3.39
N ALA A 78 -4.55 2.17 -4.33
CA ALA A 78 -5.98 2.38 -4.05
C ALA A 78 -6.59 1.22 -3.26
N GLN A 79 -6.31 -0.02 -3.69
CA GLN A 79 -6.80 -1.22 -3.01
C GLN A 79 -6.17 -1.40 -1.62
N GLY A 80 -4.88 -1.09 -1.50
CA GLY A 80 -4.16 -1.12 -0.21
C GLY A 80 -4.74 -0.15 0.79
N VAL A 81 -5.00 1.10 0.38
CA VAL A 81 -5.62 2.14 1.23
C VAL A 81 -7.05 1.77 1.61
N ALA A 82 -7.86 1.33 0.63
CA ALA A 82 -9.25 0.94 0.87
C ALA A 82 -9.35 -0.18 1.92
N LEU A 83 -8.59 -1.27 1.74
CA LEU A 83 -8.55 -2.38 2.70
C LEU A 83 -8.06 -1.92 4.08
N ALA A 84 -6.98 -1.14 4.12
CA ALA A 84 -6.38 -0.68 5.37
C ALA A 84 -7.33 0.24 6.15
N ALA A 85 -7.99 1.16 5.49
CA ALA A 85 -8.97 2.05 6.09
C ALA A 85 -10.17 1.26 6.66
N THR A 86 -10.76 0.38 5.86
CA THR A 86 -11.89 -0.47 6.29
C THR A 86 -11.54 -1.34 7.50
N LYS A 87 -10.33 -1.93 7.53
CA LYS A 87 -9.87 -2.74 8.69
C LYS A 87 -9.62 -1.92 9.97
N ASN A 88 -9.50 -0.61 9.85
CA ASN A 88 -9.33 0.32 10.97
C ASN A 88 -10.62 1.13 11.26
N ASP A 89 -11.75 0.78 10.64
CA ASP A 89 -13.03 1.49 10.75
C ASP A 89 -12.94 2.97 10.35
N ILE A 90 -12.12 3.27 9.34
CA ILE A 90 -11.85 4.62 8.84
C ILE A 90 -12.47 4.76 7.44
N ARG A 91 -13.14 5.89 7.20
CA ARG A 91 -13.63 6.26 5.86
C ARG A 91 -12.46 6.54 4.92
N SER A 92 -12.50 6.00 3.71
CA SER A 92 -11.51 6.28 2.66
C SER A 92 -12.14 6.79 1.37
N LEU A 93 -11.55 7.81 0.79
CA LEU A 93 -11.90 8.37 -0.50
C LEU A 93 -10.73 8.18 -1.47
N ILE A 94 -11.00 7.56 -2.62
CA ILE A 94 -10.00 7.34 -3.67
C ILE A 94 -10.34 8.18 -4.89
N CYS A 95 -9.46 9.12 -5.23
CA CYS A 95 -9.55 9.89 -6.46
C CYS A 95 -8.78 9.18 -7.58
N LEU A 96 -9.39 9.09 -8.75
CA LEU A 96 -8.78 8.48 -9.93
C LEU A 96 -9.39 9.06 -11.21
N PRO A 97 -8.65 9.04 -12.34
CA PRO A 97 -9.17 9.49 -13.62
C PRO A 97 -10.42 8.71 -14.04
N ASP A 98 -11.35 9.36 -14.72
CA ASP A 98 -12.57 8.74 -15.24
C ASP A 98 -12.29 7.66 -16.31
N GLY A 99 -11.14 7.73 -16.99
CA GLY A 99 -10.64 6.68 -17.88
C GLY A 99 -9.98 5.49 -17.20
N ALA A 100 -9.99 5.40 -15.86
CA ALA A 100 -9.40 4.27 -15.14
C ALA A 100 -10.14 2.95 -15.45
N PRO A 101 -9.42 1.81 -15.54
CA PRO A 101 -10.06 0.52 -15.80
C PRO A 101 -11.14 0.19 -14.77
N ILE A 102 -12.34 -0.17 -15.22
CA ILE A 102 -13.51 -0.49 -14.37
C ILE A 102 -13.14 -1.53 -13.31
N SER A 103 -12.34 -2.54 -13.67
CA SER A 103 -11.89 -3.57 -12.73
C SER A 103 -11.11 -3.02 -11.53
N LYS A 104 -10.36 -1.94 -11.69
CA LYS A 104 -9.60 -1.28 -10.64
C LYS A 104 -10.50 -0.44 -9.72
N VAL A 105 -11.44 0.27 -10.32
CA VAL A 105 -12.49 1.03 -9.59
C VAL A 105 -13.30 0.08 -8.71
N GLU A 106 -13.81 -1.00 -9.29
CA GLU A 106 -14.61 -1.99 -8.58
C GLU A 106 -13.79 -2.75 -7.50
N ALA A 107 -12.50 -2.95 -7.71
CA ALA A 107 -11.64 -3.54 -6.70
C ALA A 107 -11.49 -2.63 -5.45
N ALA A 108 -11.31 -1.32 -5.64
CA ALA A 108 -11.26 -0.38 -4.52
C ALA A 108 -12.61 -0.30 -3.78
N LYS A 109 -13.73 -0.25 -4.50
CA LYS A 109 -15.08 -0.27 -3.91
C LYS A 109 -15.33 -1.53 -3.08
N ARG A 110 -14.92 -2.71 -3.58
CA ARG A 110 -15.08 -3.98 -2.83
C ARG A 110 -14.35 -3.98 -1.50
N TYR A 111 -13.27 -3.21 -1.39
CA TYR A 111 -12.56 -2.99 -0.12
C TYR A 111 -13.14 -1.85 0.72
N GLY A 112 -14.29 -1.28 0.34
CA GLY A 112 -15.04 -0.32 1.14
C GLY A 112 -14.72 1.15 0.88
N ALA A 113 -13.93 1.49 -0.15
CA ALA A 113 -13.62 2.88 -0.45
C ALA A 113 -14.76 3.59 -1.19
N GLU A 114 -14.96 4.86 -0.86
CA GLU A 114 -15.67 5.82 -1.70
C GLU A 114 -14.79 6.19 -2.91
N ILE A 115 -15.42 6.46 -4.06
CA ILE A 115 -14.71 6.73 -5.30
C ILE A 115 -15.07 8.13 -5.83
N CYS A 116 -14.04 8.92 -6.11
CA CYS A 116 -14.14 10.19 -6.82
C CYS A 116 -13.53 10.02 -8.22
N LEU A 117 -14.38 9.93 -9.25
CA LEU A 117 -13.93 9.93 -10.64
C LEU A 117 -13.72 11.37 -11.11
N VAL A 118 -12.54 11.64 -11.63
CA VAL A 118 -12.12 12.97 -12.09
C VAL A 118 -11.90 12.92 -13.60
N LYS A 119 -12.53 13.85 -14.32
CA LYS A 119 -12.32 13.96 -15.76
C LYS A 119 -10.89 14.40 -16.06
N GLY A 120 -10.17 13.64 -16.88
CA GLY A 120 -8.81 13.96 -17.29
C GLY A 120 -7.81 12.84 -16.99
N VAL A 121 -6.57 13.23 -16.65
CA VAL A 121 -5.44 12.34 -16.40
C VAL A 121 -5.12 12.22 -14.89
N TYR A 122 -4.04 11.53 -14.57
CA TYR A 122 -3.63 11.31 -13.18
C TYR A 122 -3.43 12.62 -12.40
N ASP A 123 -2.81 13.62 -13.02
CA ASP A 123 -2.53 14.89 -12.36
C ASP A 123 -3.81 15.66 -12.01
N ASP A 124 -4.86 15.57 -12.84
CA ASP A 124 -6.16 16.16 -12.54
C ASP A 124 -6.80 15.48 -11.32
N ALA A 125 -6.72 14.16 -11.26
CA ALA A 125 -7.22 13.39 -10.12
C ALA A 125 -6.41 13.66 -8.84
N TYR A 126 -5.10 13.84 -8.96
CA TYR A 126 -4.23 14.19 -7.84
C TYR A 126 -4.56 15.58 -7.28
N ASN A 127 -4.68 16.59 -8.16
CA ASN A 127 -5.06 17.95 -7.76
C ASN A 127 -6.42 17.95 -7.05
N ARG A 128 -7.40 17.21 -7.58
CA ARG A 128 -8.70 17.08 -6.92
C ARG A 128 -8.62 16.40 -5.56
N ALA A 129 -7.76 15.40 -5.41
CA ALA A 129 -7.53 14.75 -4.12
C ALA A 129 -6.92 15.71 -3.09
N VAL A 130 -6.00 16.60 -3.51
CA VAL A 130 -5.42 17.64 -2.64
C VAL A 130 -6.48 18.67 -2.24
N GLU A 131 -7.29 19.14 -3.16
CA GLU A 131 -8.41 20.06 -2.85
C GLU A 131 -9.36 19.42 -1.81
N LEU A 132 -9.78 18.18 -2.03
CA LEU A 132 -10.67 17.47 -1.11
C LEU A 132 -10.03 17.20 0.25
N GLN A 133 -8.71 16.98 0.29
CA GLN A 133 -7.95 16.90 1.52
C GLN A 133 -8.03 18.22 2.31
N GLU A 134 -7.81 19.36 1.66
CA GLU A 134 -7.87 20.68 2.29
C GLU A 134 -9.29 20.99 2.80
N GLU A 135 -10.32 20.69 1.99
CA GLU A 135 -11.73 20.88 2.35
C GLU A 135 -12.17 20.05 3.55
N SER A 136 -11.74 18.77 3.62
CA SER A 136 -12.21 17.79 4.61
C SER A 136 -11.29 17.65 5.83
N GLY A 137 -10.03 18.05 5.71
CA GLY A 137 -8.98 17.75 6.69
C GLY A 137 -8.57 16.27 6.75
N ALA A 138 -8.99 15.46 5.78
CA ALA A 138 -8.61 14.04 5.70
C ALA A 138 -7.10 13.87 5.52
N THR A 139 -6.55 12.75 6.03
CA THR A 139 -5.13 12.47 5.85
C THR A 139 -4.84 11.88 4.47
N PHE A 140 -3.94 12.53 3.72
CA PHE A 140 -3.51 12.00 2.42
C PHE A 140 -2.55 10.82 2.62
N ILE A 141 -2.86 9.68 2.02
CA ILE A 141 -2.02 8.48 2.07
C ILE A 141 -1.17 8.42 0.81
N HIS A 142 0.09 8.86 0.93
CA HIS A 142 1.02 8.93 -0.18
C HIS A 142 1.42 7.51 -0.66
N PRO A 143 1.53 7.25 -1.98
CA PRO A 143 1.79 5.90 -2.49
C PRO A 143 3.21 5.36 -2.27
N PHE A 144 4.19 6.22 -1.90
CA PHE A 144 5.60 5.83 -1.72
C PHE A 144 6.42 6.80 -0.85
N ASP A 145 6.22 8.12 -0.92
CA ASP A 145 7.05 9.11 -0.21
C ASP A 145 6.43 9.55 1.13
N ASP A 146 6.35 8.61 2.06
CA ASP A 146 5.94 8.81 3.43
C ASP A 146 6.71 7.83 4.33
N PRO A 147 7.35 8.27 5.42
CA PRO A 147 8.17 7.41 6.28
C PRO A 147 7.45 6.19 6.84
N ASP A 148 6.15 6.29 7.13
CA ASP A 148 5.36 5.15 7.62
C ASP A 148 5.01 4.20 6.48
N VAL A 149 4.66 4.72 5.31
CA VAL A 149 4.46 3.89 4.12
C VAL A 149 5.76 3.13 3.78
N ILE A 150 6.91 3.82 3.79
CA ILE A 150 8.21 3.19 3.53
C ILE A 150 8.51 2.11 4.59
N ALA A 151 8.26 2.39 5.88
CA ALA A 151 8.49 1.41 6.94
C ALA A 151 7.62 0.15 6.76
N GLY A 152 6.34 0.30 6.39
CA GLY A 152 5.47 -0.83 6.09
C GLY A 152 5.97 -1.66 4.91
N GLN A 153 6.39 -1.02 3.81
CA GLN A 153 6.98 -1.72 2.65
C GLN A 153 8.31 -2.40 3.02
N GLY A 154 9.11 -1.76 3.89
CA GLY A 154 10.39 -2.27 4.37
C GLY A 154 10.31 -3.62 5.10
N THR A 155 9.12 -4.03 5.57
CA THR A 155 8.90 -5.35 6.18
C THR A 155 9.17 -6.50 5.21
N ILE A 156 9.09 -6.27 3.90
CA ILE A 156 9.50 -7.23 2.87
C ILE A 156 10.99 -7.56 3.03
N GLY A 157 11.82 -6.55 3.29
CA GLY A 157 13.26 -6.73 3.51
C GLY A 157 13.55 -7.62 4.72
N LEU A 158 12.81 -7.47 5.83
CA LEU A 158 12.95 -8.36 6.99
C LEU A 158 12.59 -9.80 6.63
N GLU A 159 11.48 -10.01 5.90
CA GLU A 159 11.09 -11.35 5.46
C GLU A 159 12.14 -11.98 4.51
N LEU A 160 12.73 -11.18 3.61
CA LEU A 160 13.80 -11.65 2.71
C LEU A 160 15.03 -12.08 3.49
N LEU A 161 15.50 -11.28 4.45
CA LEU A 161 16.65 -11.63 5.31
C LEU A 161 16.43 -12.89 6.12
N GLU A 162 15.19 -13.18 6.54
CA GLU A 162 14.85 -14.42 7.23
C GLU A 162 14.74 -15.63 6.29
N GLN A 163 14.21 -15.43 5.06
CA GLN A 163 13.97 -16.50 4.10
C GLN A 163 15.20 -16.89 3.28
N LEU A 164 16.11 -15.93 3.04
CA LEU A 164 17.35 -16.10 2.28
C LEU A 164 18.44 -15.19 2.84
N PRO A 165 19.06 -15.57 3.99
CA PRO A 165 20.06 -14.71 4.67
C PRO A 165 21.29 -14.40 3.81
N ASP A 166 21.69 -15.32 2.94
CA ASP A 166 22.90 -15.23 2.13
C ASP A 166 22.65 -14.65 0.72
N MET A 167 21.55 -13.89 0.53
CA MET A 167 21.29 -13.25 -0.76
C MET A 167 22.33 -12.16 -1.08
N ASP A 168 22.81 -12.13 -2.32
CA ASP A 168 23.77 -11.12 -2.80
C ASP A 168 23.11 -9.80 -3.20
N ALA A 169 21.88 -9.85 -3.75
CA ALA A 169 21.18 -8.69 -4.27
C ALA A 169 19.65 -8.82 -4.21
N VAL A 170 18.99 -7.68 -4.12
CA VAL A 170 17.53 -7.54 -4.29
C VAL A 170 17.28 -6.56 -5.43
N ILE A 171 16.42 -6.92 -6.39
CA ILE A 171 16.09 -6.15 -7.58
C ILE A 171 14.61 -5.74 -7.53
#